data_8a6c9e5eda2e594c8e12ccd6a2c965e2
#
_entry.id   8a6c9e5eda2e594c8e12ccd6a2c965e2
#
_cell.length_a   1.000
_cell.length_b   1.000
_cell.length_c   1.000
_cell.angle_alpha   90.00
_cell.angle_beta   90.00
_cell.angle_gamma   90.00
#
_symmetry.space_group_name_H-M   'P 1'
#
loop_
_entity.id
_entity.type
_entity.pdbx_description
1 polymer ?
#
loop_
_entity_poly.entity_id
_entity_poly.type
_entity_poly.pdbx_seq_one_letter_code
_entity_poly.pdbx_strand_id
1 'polypeptide(L)'
;MHIAFVDESQHESLIDLMHEMCAFYSDEAPVSRDDVRSNLHDNLLAPGSALRLVTAADADGRVVGLVAIALFHSLVDPAPQRRAQLLLKELYVRKACQRQGIGRALMAWVARHAIEHGCSRVDWNVSASNRPGLAFYRSLGAMHVAGRLSFRLAGEYLSRLAGGDQDDDGD
;
A
#
# COMPACT_ATOMS: atom_id res chain seq x y z
N MET A 1 11.76 -18.19 4.71
CA MET A 1 10.89 -17.07 4.31
C MET A 1 11.06 -16.83 2.83
N HIS A 2 9.98 -16.83 2.06
CA HIS A 2 9.93 -16.56 0.63
C HIS A 2 9.19 -15.24 0.39
N ILE A 3 9.73 -14.37 -0.49
CA ILE A 3 9.09 -13.09 -0.85
C ILE A 3 8.95 -13.03 -2.35
N ALA A 4 7.70 -12.96 -2.84
CA ALA A 4 7.36 -12.92 -4.25
C ALA A 4 6.00 -12.24 -4.47
N PHE A 5 5.64 -12.00 -5.73
CA PHE A 5 4.25 -11.68 -6.06
C PHE A 5 3.33 -12.79 -5.57
N VAL A 6 2.15 -12.38 -5.10
CA VAL A 6 1.14 -13.32 -4.61
C VAL A 6 0.75 -14.33 -5.71
N ASP A 7 0.57 -15.58 -5.30
CA ASP A 7 0.01 -16.64 -6.13
C ASP A 7 -1.28 -17.21 -5.50
N GLU A 8 -2.02 -18.01 -6.27
CA GLU A 8 -3.33 -18.54 -5.85
C GLU A 8 -3.26 -19.37 -4.56
N SER A 9 -2.17 -20.12 -4.34
CA SER A 9 -2.02 -20.95 -3.14
C SER A 9 -1.96 -20.15 -1.84
N GLN A 10 -1.66 -18.84 -1.95
CA GLN A 10 -1.51 -17.92 -0.83
C GLN A 10 -2.80 -17.15 -0.52
N HIS A 11 -3.84 -17.19 -1.38
CA HIS A 11 -5.00 -16.32 -1.27
C HIS A 11 -5.69 -16.42 0.09
N GLU A 12 -5.97 -17.62 0.58
CA GLU A 12 -6.66 -17.79 1.86
C GLU A 12 -5.84 -17.23 3.05
N SER A 13 -4.53 -17.48 3.04
CA SER A 13 -3.64 -16.95 4.07
C SER A 13 -3.45 -15.44 3.97
N LEU A 14 -3.50 -14.89 2.75
CA LEU A 14 -3.47 -13.45 2.50
C LEU A 14 -4.77 -12.78 2.98
N ILE A 15 -5.93 -13.40 2.74
CA ILE A 15 -7.22 -12.93 3.24
C ILE A 15 -7.18 -12.82 4.78
N ASP A 16 -6.63 -13.82 5.48
CA ASP A 16 -6.47 -13.79 6.92
C ASP A 16 -5.55 -12.65 7.38
N LEU A 17 -4.45 -12.40 6.67
CA LEU A 17 -3.56 -11.28 6.97
C LEU A 17 -4.23 -9.93 6.73
N MET A 18 -4.96 -9.78 5.61
CA MET A 18 -5.69 -8.56 5.28
C MET A 18 -6.84 -8.30 6.26
N HIS A 19 -7.54 -9.33 6.71
CA HIS A 19 -8.57 -9.20 7.74
C HIS A 19 -7.97 -8.72 9.09
N GLU A 20 -6.81 -9.27 9.48
CA GLU A 20 -6.05 -8.78 10.64
C GLU A 20 -5.62 -7.30 10.46
N MET A 21 -5.20 -6.93 9.26
CA MET A 21 -4.80 -5.56 8.91
C MET A 21 -5.99 -4.60 8.98
N CYS A 22 -7.16 -4.98 8.46
CA CYS A 22 -8.38 -4.18 8.57
C CYS A 22 -8.74 -3.90 10.03
N ALA A 23 -8.72 -4.92 10.88
CA ALA A 23 -8.99 -4.77 12.31
C ALA A 23 -7.95 -3.88 13.03
N PHE A 24 -6.72 -3.82 12.52
CA PHE A 24 -5.67 -2.95 13.08
C PHE A 24 -5.86 -1.47 12.73
N TYR A 25 -6.37 -1.17 11.54
CA TYR A 25 -6.49 0.22 11.04
C TYR A 25 -7.88 0.82 11.22
N SER A 26 -8.91 0.02 11.47
CA SER A 26 -10.29 0.50 11.55
C SER A 26 -10.73 0.68 12.99
N ASP A 27 -11.15 1.91 13.32
CA ASP A 27 -11.95 2.22 14.51
C ASP A 27 -13.47 2.11 14.20
N GLU A 28 -13.84 1.74 12.97
CA GLU A 28 -15.20 1.62 12.47
C GLU A 28 -15.73 0.18 12.63
N ALA A 29 -16.94 -0.08 12.09
CA ALA A 29 -17.55 -1.40 12.12
C ALA A 29 -16.60 -2.49 11.56
N PRO A 30 -16.58 -3.69 12.18
CA PRO A 30 -15.70 -4.76 11.76
C PRO A 30 -16.02 -5.18 10.32
N VAL A 31 -14.99 -5.26 9.48
CA VAL A 31 -15.08 -5.78 8.12
C VAL A 31 -15.13 -7.30 8.19
N SER A 32 -16.02 -7.94 7.43
CA SER A 32 -16.09 -9.39 7.40
C SER A 32 -14.93 -9.99 6.57
N ARG A 33 -14.61 -11.25 6.86
CA ARG A 33 -13.61 -11.97 6.07
C ARG A 33 -14.04 -12.16 4.60
N ASP A 34 -15.34 -12.25 4.35
CA ASP A 34 -15.90 -12.38 3.00
C ASP A 34 -15.81 -11.06 2.22
N ASP A 35 -16.00 -9.91 2.86
CA ASP A 35 -15.75 -8.61 2.23
C ASP A 35 -14.27 -8.47 1.84
N VAL A 36 -13.34 -8.93 2.69
CA VAL A 36 -11.90 -8.94 2.38
C VAL A 36 -11.62 -9.86 1.18
N ARG A 37 -12.25 -11.05 1.13
CA ARG A 37 -12.13 -11.99 0.01
C ARG A 37 -12.62 -11.38 -1.30
N SER A 38 -13.82 -10.82 -1.30
CA SER A 38 -14.39 -10.16 -2.48
C SER A 38 -13.49 -9.01 -2.94
N ASN A 39 -13.05 -8.16 -2.00
CA ASN A 39 -12.13 -7.06 -2.35
C ASN A 39 -10.81 -7.56 -2.95
N LEU A 40 -10.25 -8.65 -2.42
CA LEU A 40 -9.02 -9.24 -2.96
C LEU A 40 -9.23 -9.70 -4.41
N HIS A 41 -10.27 -10.50 -4.67
CA HIS A 41 -10.48 -11.10 -5.99
C HIS A 41 -11.04 -10.13 -7.02
N ASP A 42 -12.03 -9.34 -6.64
CA ASP A 42 -12.80 -8.52 -7.57
C ASP A 42 -12.10 -7.18 -7.88
N ASN A 43 -11.20 -6.73 -7.00
CA ASN A 43 -10.54 -5.42 -7.13
C ASN A 43 -9.00 -5.51 -7.16
N LEU A 44 -8.38 -6.12 -6.15
CA LEU A 44 -6.92 -6.05 -6.00
C LEU A 44 -6.17 -6.99 -6.94
N LEU A 45 -6.74 -8.15 -7.27
CA LEU A 45 -6.19 -9.12 -8.23
C LEU A 45 -6.88 -9.06 -9.59
N ALA A 46 -7.91 -8.24 -9.75
CA ALA A 46 -8.62 -8.10 -11.02
C ALA A 46 -7.69 -7.64 -12.15
N PRO A 47 -7.96 -8.09 -13.39
CA PRO A 47 -7.29 -7.54 -14.57
C PRO A 47 -7.42 -6.01 -14.61
N GLY A 48 -6.31 -5.30 -14.72
CA GLY A 48 -6.31 -3.82 -14.71
C GLY A 48 -6.12 -3.18 -13.34
N SER A 49 -6.00 -3.94 -12.25
CA SER A 49 -5.58 -3.40 -10.97
C SER A 49 -4.26 -2.66 -11.08
N ALA A 50 -4.21 -1.41 -10.61
CA ALA A 50 -2.98 -0.64 -10.57
C ALA A 50 -2.00 -1.15 -9.50
N LEU A 51 -2.49 -1.90 -8.51
CA LEU A 51 -1.68 -2.45 -7.43
C LEU A 51 -1.16 -3.85 -7.77
N ARG A 52 0.08 -4.10 -7.39
CA ARG A 52 0.70 -5.42 -7.39
C ARG A 52 0.97 -5.83 -5.95
N LEU A 53 0.49 -7.01 -5.57
CA LEU A 53 0.64 -7.53 -4.22
C LEU A 53 1.85 -8.45 -4.14
N VAL A 54 2.69 -8.24 -3.13
CA VAL A 54 3.88 -9.04 -2.84
C VAL A 54 3.77 -9.54 -1.41
N THR A 55 3.92 -10.83 -1.22
CA THR A 55 3.80 -11.49 0.08
C THR A 55 5.14 -11.96 0.60
N ALA A 56 5.27 -11.98 1.92
CA ALA A 56 6.29 -12.74 2.63
C ALA A 56 5.61 -13.97 3.25
N ALA A 57 6.01 -15.16 2.81
CA ALA A 57 5.54 -16.43 3.36
C ALA A 57 6.62 -17.08 4.24
N ASP A 58 6.21 -17.72 5.32
CA ASP A 58 7.08 -18.52 6.18
C ASP A 58 7.41 -19.89 5.57
N ALA A 59 8.02 -20.79 6.33
CA ALA A 59 8.41 -22.11 5.84
C ALA A 59 7.20 -23.03 5.54
N ASP A 60 6.07 -22.76 6.18
CA ASP A 60 4.83 -23.52 6.03
C ASP A 60 3.92 -22.93 4.94
N GLY A 61 4.39 -21.90 4.21
CA GLY A 61 3.64 -21.21 3.17
C GLY A 61 2.63 -20.18 3.68
N ARG A 62 2.56 -19.95 4.99
CA ARG A 62 1.66 -18.97 5.58
C ARG A 62 2.15 -17.55 5.28
N VAL A 63 1.25 -16.69 4.82
CA VAL A 63 1.54 -15.28 4.58
C VAL A 63 1.68 -14.54 5.92
N VAL A 64 2.86 -14.01 6.16
CA VAL A 64 3.23 -13.30 7.39
C VAL A 64 3.48 -11.81 7.18
N GLY A 65 3.54 -11.38 5.92
CA GLY A 65 3.68 -9.97 5.56
C GLY A 65 3.23 -9.69 4.14
N LEU A 66 2.88 -8.44 3.87
CA LEU A 66 2.36 -7.95 2.61
C LEU A 66 2.97 -6.59 2.29
N VAL A 67 3.28 -6.35 1.03
CA VAL A 67 3.38 -5.01 0.45
C VAL A 67 2.49 -4.90 -0.78
N ALA A 68 1.85 -3.74 -0.94
CA ALA A 68 1.12 -3.36 -2.14
C ALA A 68 1.88 -2.22 -2.84
N ILE A 69 2.23 -2.41 -4.11
CA ILE A 69 3.04 -1.48 -4.88
C ILE A 69 2.36 -1.11 -6.19
N ALA A 70 2.65 0.09 -6.71
CA ALA A 70 2.29 0.51 -8.05
C ALA A 70 3.48 1.18 -8.74
N LEU A 71 3.75 0.81 -9.98
CA LEU A 71 4.74 1.46 -10.83
C LEU A 71 4.04 2.47 -11.72
N PHE A 72 4.58 3.68 -11.80
CA PHE A 72 4.06 4.73 -12.66
C PHE A 72 5.17 5.59 -13.24
N HIS A 73 4.83 6.40 -14.24
CA HIS A 73 5.76 7.32 -14.88
C HIS A 73 5.40 8.77 -14.58
N SER A 74 6.42 9.59 -14.32
CA SER A 74 6.25 11.01 -14.06
C SER A 74 5.79 11.75 -15.31
N LEU A 75 4.78 12.59 -15.17
CA LEU A 75 4.34 13.50 -16.23
C LEU A 75 5.23 14.76 -16.33
N VAL A 76 5.86 15.14 -15.20
CA VAL A 76 6.64 16.39 -15.09
C VAL A 76 8.15 16.17 -15.16
N ASP A 77 8.61 14.93 -15.08
CA ASP A 77 10.02 14.56 -15.19
C ASP A 77 10.18 13.38 -16.15
N PRO A 78 10.17 13.64 -17.48
CA PRO A 78 10.23 12.58 -18.50
C PRO A 78 11.64 12.04 -18.73
N ALA A 79 12.67 12.56 -18.07
CA ALA A 79 14.04 12.10 -18.25
C ALA A 79 14.14 10.59 -17.96
N PRO A 80 14.80 9.79 -18.83
CA PRO A 80 14.82 8.33 -18.71
C PRO A 80 15.23 7.82 -17.32
N GLN A 81 16.15 8.53 -16.66
CA GLN A 81 16.68 8.15 -15.35
C GLN A 81 15.77 8.52 -14.18
N ARG A 82 14.69 9.29 -14.39
CA ARG A 82 13.82 9.81 -13.33
C ARG A 82 12.33 9.62 -13.58
N ARG A 83 11.94 9.20 -14.78
CA ARG A 83 10.53 9.06 -15.16
C ARG A 83 9.81 7.92 -14.43
N ALA A 84 10.48 6.81 -14.20
CA ALA A 84 9.88 5.67 -13.51
C ALA A 84 9.97 5.87 -11.99
N GLN A 85 8.84 5.63 -11.32
CA GLN A 85 8.67 5.80 -9.89
C GLN A 85 7.83 4.66 -9.34
N LEU A 86 8.08 4.28 -8.10
CA LEU A 86 7.30 3.25 -7.43
C LEU A 86 6.58 3.86 -6.22
N LEU A 87 5.28 3.62 -6.14
CA LEU A 87 4.48 3.91 -4.95
C LEU A 87 4.39 2.64 -4.11
N LEU A 88 4.79 2.72 -2.85
CA LEU A 88 4.44 1.74 -1.84
C LEU A 88 3.13 2.20 -1.19
N LYS A 89 2.03 1.53 -1.56
CA LYS A 89 0.70 1.87 -1.06
C LYS A 89 0.47 1.36 0.36
N GLU A 90 0.95 0.13 0.65
CA GLU A 90 0.78 -0.51 1.95
C GLU A 90 1.99 -1.38 2.29
N LEU A 91 2.33 -1.46 3.56
CA LEU A 91 3.25 -2.45 4.13
C LEU A 91 2.69 -2.91 5.47
N TYR A 92 2.42 -4.19 5.58
CA TYR A 92 1.94 -4.79 6.81
C TYR A 92 2.68 -6.08 7.12
N VAL A 93 2.98 -6.30 8.39
CA VAL A 93 3.53 -7.55 8.91
C VAL A 93 2.61 -8.02 10.04
N ARG A 94 2.19 -9.29 9.96
CA ARG A 94 1.36 -9.93 10.97
C ARG A 94 1.87 -9.61 12.37
N LYS A 95 0.99 -9.19 13.27
CA LYS A 95 1.35 -8.70 14.61
C LYS A 95 2.27 -9.68 15.36
N ALA A 96 1.96 -10.98 15.30
CA ALA A 96 2.76 -12.03 15.95
C ALA A 96 4.16 -12.23 15.32
N CYS A 97 4.39 -11.72 14.09
CA CYS A 97 5.64 -11.89 13.34
C CYS A 97 6.45 -10.58 13.22
N GLN A 98 6.01 -9.52 13.89
CA GLN A 98 6.73 -8.25 13.89
C GLN A 98 8.09 -8.36 14.61
N ARG A 99 8.99 -7.41 14.31
CA ARG A 99 10.35 -7.33 14.87
C ARG A 99 11.27 -8.53 14.57
N GLN A 100 10.90 -9.36 13.62
CA GLN A 100 11.69 -10.50 13.12
C GLN A 100 12.40 -10.22 11.79
N GLY A 101 12.52 -8.95 11.40
CA GLY A 101 13.20 -8.55 10.16
C GLY A 101 12.33 -8.61 8.89
N ILE A 102 11.09 -9.12 8.96
CA ILE A 102 10.21 -9.33 7.80
C ILE A 102 9.93 -8.02 7.06
N GLY A 103 9.58 -6.94 7.77
CA GLY A 103 9.36 -5.64 7.15
C GLY A 103 10.58 -5.11 6.41
N ARG A 104 11.79 -5.30 6.97
CA ARG A 104 13.06 -4.94 6.30
C ARG A 104 13.29 -5.76 5.04
N ALA A 105 12.99 -7.06 5.09
CA ALA A 105 13.14 -7.95 3.94
C ALA A 105 12.17 -7.60 2.82
N LEU A 106 10.90 -7.26 3.15
CA LEU A 106 9.91 -6.75 2.19
C LEU A 106 10.40 -5.44 1.55
N MET A 107 10.87 -4.48 2.33
CA MET A 107 11.40 -3.22 1.80
C MET A 107 12.66 -3.42 0.94
N ALA A 108 13.51 -4.38 1.28
CA ALA A 108 14.66 -4.75 0.45
C ALA A 108 14.23 -5.36 -0.90
N TRP A 109 13.16 -6.17 -0.90
CA TRP A 109 12.55 -6.69 -2.13
C TRP A 109 11.99 -5.54 -2.98
N VAL A 110 11.24 -4.61 -2.37
CA VAL A 110 10.68 -3.41 -3.05
C VAL A 110 11.80 -2.57 -3.67
N ALA A 111 12.89 -2.35 -2.95
CA ALA A 111 14.02 -1.58 -3.46
C ALA A 111 14.69 -2.26 -4.67
N ARG A 112 14.91 -3.58 -4.63
CA ARG A 112 15.43 -4.34 -5.79
C ARG A 112 14.49 -4.23 -6.98
N HIS A 113 13.20 -4.48 -6.77
CA HIS A 113 12.19 -4.38 -7.82
C HIS A 113 12.14 -2.98 -8.44
N ALA A 114 12.25 -1.92 -7.64
CA ALA A 114 12.32 -0.56 -8.12
C ALA A 114 13.55 -0.32 -9.01
N ILE A 115 14.74 -0.79 -8.60
CA ILE A 115 15.99 -0.68 -9.37
C ILE A 115 15.87 -1.44 -10.70
N GLU A 116 15.39 -2.68 -10.67
CA GLU A 116 15.20 -3.54 -11.84
C GLU A 116 14.26 -2.92 -12.89
N HIS A 117 13.29 -2.10 -12.44
CA HIS A 117 12.35 -1.39 -13.31
C HIS A 117 12.76 0.07 -13.60
N GLY A 118 14.00 0.44 -13.29
CA GLY A 118 14.54 1.78 -13.58
C GLY A 118 13.87 2.90 -12.77
N CYS A 119 13.25 2.57 -11.63
CA CYS A 119 12.67 3.59 -10.77
C CYS A 119 13.75 4.41 -10.08
N SER A 120 13.57 5.74 -10.09
CA SER A 120 14.49 6.66 -9.41
C SER A 120 14.23 6.80 -7.92
N ARG A 121 13.03 6.38 -7.47
CA ARG A 121 12.61 6.47 -6.06
C ARG A 121 11.41 5.56 -5.76
N VAL A 122 11.23 5.33 -4.46
CA VAL A 122 10.02 4.74 -3.88
C VAL A 122 9.41 5.76 -2.94
N ASP A 123 8.18 6.16 -3.17
CA ASP A 123 7.43 7.10 -2.32
C ASP A 123 6.32 6.36 -1.55
N TRP A 124 6.03 6.78 -0.32
CA TRP A 124 4.90 6.29 0.50
C TRP A 124 4.45 7.31 1.52
N ASN A 125 3.25 7.11 2.03
CA ASN A 125 2.71 7.88 3.13
C ASN A 125 2.73 7.06 4.43
N VAL A 126 2.93 7.72 5.55
CA VAL A 126 2.82 7.15 6.88
C VAL A 126 2.12 8.16 7.79
N SER A 127 1.21 7.69 8.65
CA SER A 127 0.58 8.57 9.63
C SER A 127 1.63 9.20 10.55
N ALA A 128 1.51 10.49 10.80
CA ALA A 128 2.38 11.19 11.75
C ALA A 128 2.28 10.63 13.18
N SER A 129 1.16 9.98 13.52
CA SER A 129 0.95 9.30 14.79
C SER A 129 1.58 7.91 14.85
N ASN A 130 1.93 7.29 13.71
CA ASN A 130 2.56 5.96 13.66
C ASN A 130 4.06 6.06 14.00
N ARG A 131 4.35 6.32 15.28
CA ARG A 131 5.74 6.45 15.76
C ARG A 131 6.62 5.22 15.47
N PRO A 132 6.15 3.97 15.66
CA PRO A 132 6.93 2.78 15.30
C PRO A 132 7.27 2.71 13.80
N GLY A 133 6.31 3.01 12.92
CA GLY A 133 6.52 3.06 11.48
C GLY A 133 7.53 4.14 11.07
N LEU A 134 7.41 5.34 11.65
CA LEU A 134 8.38 6.42 11.42
C LEU A 134 9.81 6.02 11.82
N ALA A 135 9.97 5.40 12.98
CA ALA A 135 11.27 4.90 13.44
C ALA A 135 11.83 3.81 12.51
N PHE A 136 10.96 2.89 12.08
CA PHE A 136 11.31 1.83 11.13
C PHE A 136 11.82 2.41 9.80
N TYR A 137 11.08 3.31 9.17
CA TYR A 137 11.48 3.90 7.88
C TYR A 137 12.77 4.71 7.99
N ARG A 138 12.94 5.49 9.06
CA ARG A 138 14.22 6.17 9.34
C ARG A 138 15.39 5.19 9.46
N SER A 139 15.19 4.04 10.08
CA SER A 139 16.21 2.99 10.20
C SER A 139 16.62 2.36 8.87
N LEU A 140 15.82 2.55 7.82
CA LEU A 140 16.13 2.15 6.43
C LEU A 140 16.88 3.23 5.65
N GLY A 141 17.09 4.42 6.22
CA GLY A 141 17.67 5.57 5.54
C GLY A 141 16.64 6.41 4.77
N ALA A 142 15.35 6.15 4.95
CA ALA A 142 14.30 6.94 4.30
C ALA A 142 14.22 8.35 4.92
N MET A 143 14.03 9.34 4.05
CA MET A 143 13.93 10.74 4.44
C MET A 143 12.49 11.21 4.36
N HIS A 144 12.09 12.03 5.32
CA HIS A 144 10.83 12.75 5.26
C HIS A 144 10.90 13.83 4.17
N VAL A 145 9.93 13.84 3.25
CA VAL A 145 9.83 14.86 2.21
C VAL A 145 9.12 16.09 2.78
N ALA A 146 9.90 17.02 3.28
CA ALA A 146 9.38 18.30 3.78
C ALA A 146 8.71 19.09 2.65
N GLY A 147 7.64 19.83 2.98
CA GLY A 147 6.92 20.67 2.03
C GLY A 147 5.87 19.94 1.19
N ARG A 148 5.67 18.63 1.35
CA ARG A 148 4.52 17.90 0.78
C ARG A 148 3.42 17.78 1.81
N LEU A 149 2.19 18.16 1.40
CA LEU A 149 0.97 17.99 2.18
C LEU A 149 0.10 16.95 1.50
N SER A 150 -0.62 16.16 2.28
CA SER A 150 -1.63 15.22 1.80
C SER A 150 -3.00 15.85 1.95
N PHE A 151 -3.77 15.88 0.87
CA PHE A 151 -5.16 16.36 0.87
C PHE A 151 -6.10 15.19 0.61
N ARG A 152 -7.30 15.27 1.18
CA ARG A 152 -8.38 14.31 0.95
C ARG A 152 -9.68 15.06 0.69
N LEU A 153 -10.34 14.71 -0.40
CA LEU A 153 -11.71 15.08 -0.67
C LEU A 153 -12.59 13.85 -0.45
N ALA A 154 -13.56 13.91 0.42
CA ALA A 154 -14.38 12.77 0.82
C ALA A 154 -15.80 13.19 1.22
N GLY A 155 -16.71 12.21 1.27
CA GLY A 155 -18.10 12.41 1.73
C GLY A 155 -18.86 13.42 0.89
N GLU A 156 -19.63 14.28 1.56
CA GLU A 156 -20.46 15.30 0.91
C GLU A 156 -19.68 16.28 0.04
N TYR A 157 -18.44 16.61 0.40
CA TYR A 157 -17.61 17.51 -0.40
C TYR A 157 -17.26 16.91 -1.76
N LEU A 158 -17.01 15.59 -1.80
CA LEU A 158 -16.78 14.90 -3.07
C LEU A 158 -18.04 14.91 -3.94
N SER A 159 -19.20 14.64 -3.37
CA SER A 159 -20.48 14.62 -4.07
C SER A 159 -20.85 16.02 -4.57
N ARG A 160 -20.66 17.04 -3.75
CA ARG A 160 -20.93 18.44 -4.11
C ARG A 160 -20.07 18.88 -5.30
N LEU A 161 -18.77 18.61 -5.25
CA LEU A 161 -17.89 18.96 -6.35
C LEU A 161 -18.21 18.20 -7.65
N ALA A 162 -18.64 16.94 -7.55
CA ALA A 162 -19.02 16.12 -8.71
C ALA A 162 -20.37 16.54 -9.33
N GLY A 163 -21.31 17.04 -8.50
CA GLY A 163 -22.63 17.47 -8.93
C GLY A 163 -22.66 18.84 -9.63
N GLY A 164 -21.56 19.60 -9.58
CA GLY A 164 -21.55 21.04 -9.88
C GLY A 164 -22.34 21.82 -8.81
N ASP A 165 -21.85 22.94 -8.38
CA ASP A 165 -22.65 23.88 -7.60
C ASP A 165 -23.84 24.30 -8.48
N GLN A 166 -25.02 23.78 -8.20
CA GLN A 166 -26.23 24.51 -8.51
C GLN A 166 -26.29 25.62 -7.46
N ASP A 167 -25.42 26.62 -7.61
CA ASP A 167 -25.68 27.93 -7.04
C ASP A 167 -26.94 28.40 -7.74
N ASP A 168 -28.04 28.25 -7.00
CA ASP A 168 -29.27 28.96 -7.24
C ASP A 168 -28.94 30.47 -7.03
N ASP A 169 -28.45 31.09 -8.09
CA ASP A 169 -28.49 32.56 -8.25
C ASP A 169 -29.97 32.92 -8.35
N GLY A 170 -30.67 32.77 -7.24
CA GLY A 170 -32.00 33.29 -6.97
C GLY A 170 -31.90 34.78 -6.66
N ASP A 171 -32.29 35.52 -7.63
CA ASP A 171 -32.76 36.91 -7.71
C ASP A 171 -32.88 37.69 -6.39
#